data_311e6d093fb0c33c43e495fe0c030ab8
#
_entry.id   311e6d093fb0c33c43e495fe0c030ab8
#
_cell.length_a   1.000
_cell.length_b   1.000
_cell.length_c   1.000
_cell.angle_alpha   90.00
_cell.angle_beta   90.00
_cell.angle_gamma   90.00
#
_symmetry.space_group_name_H-M   'P 1'
#
loop_
_entity.id
_entity.type
_entity.pdbx_description
1 polymer ?
#
loop_
_entity_poly.entity_id
_entity_poly.type
_entity_poly.pdbx_seq_one_letter_code
_entity_poly.pdbx_strand_id
1 'polypeptide(L)'
;FLGYEFNSTETEVKLIFQNGENVDCVASGDCVIILDKTPFYGESGGQVGDSGKLISKNNEVRVSDTQKVGNFYLHVCHIEKGEVRVNQKLNAEIDINRRNAITSNHSATHLMHSALRNNLGMHVQQKGSLVSEEKLRFDFSHKQKVTTEEILKIEREVNYEINSAKDTQVIETTYEESQKLGALAFFGEKYGEKVRVLKICDDYSVELCGGTHVKNSSEIKSFKIMSETSI
;
A
#
# COMPACT_ATOMS: atom_id res chain seq x y z
N PHE A 1 -4.81 -1.52 -12.61
CA PHE A 1 -5.17 -1.58 -11.20
C PHE A 1 -6.39 -0.71 -10.92
N LEU A 2 -7.41 -1.26 -10.26
CA LEU A 2 -8.67 -0.58 -9.94
C LEU A 2 -8.87 -0.37 -8.43
N GLY A 3 -7.94 -0.85 -7.62
CA GLY A 3 -8.10 -0.93 -6.16
C GLY A 3 -8.02 0.39 -5.40
N TYR A 4 -7.89 1.55 -6.07
CA TYR A 4 -8.11 2.84 -5.44
C TYR A 4 -9.60 3.16 -5.27
N GLU A 5 -10.45 2.63 -6.16
CA GLU A 5 -11.88 2.92 -6.21
C GLU A 5 -12.74 1.71 -5.85
N PHE A 6 -12.29 0.50 -6.20
CA PHE A 6 -13.08 -0.71 -6.10
C PHE A 6 -12.41 -1.76 -5.19
N ASN A 7 -13.19 -2.35 -4.30
CA ASN A 7 -12.78 -3.48 -3.46
C ASN A 7 -13.08 -4.83 -4.11
N SER A 8 -13.91 -4.84 -5.15
CA SER A 8 -14.24 -6.01 -5.96
C SER A 8 -14.50 -5.63 -7.40
N THR A 9 -14.26 -6.56 -8.33
CA THR A 9 -14.55 -6.37 -9.75
C THR A 9 -14.68 -7.69 -10.49
N GLU A 10 -15.55 -7.76 -11.49
CA GLU A 10 -15.51 -8.85 -12.47
C GLU A 10 -14.22 -8.72 -13.28
N THR A 11 -13.51 -9.82 -13.44
CA THR A 11 -12.22 -9.91 -14.11
C THR A 11 -12.11 -11.16 -14.95
N GLU A 12 -11.18 -11.20 -15.89
CA GLU A 12 -10.89 -12.34 -16.74
C GLU A 12 -9.47 -12.85 -16.50
N VAL A 13 -9.33 -14.16 -16.35
CA VAL A 13 -8.03 -14.84 -16.21
C VAL A 13 -7.28 -14.76 -17.53
N LYS A 14 -6.07 -14.18 -17.52
CA LYS A 14 -5.23 -14.04 -18.72
C LYS A 14 -4.12 -15.08 -18.81
N LEU A 15 -3.47 -15.36 -17.68
CA LEU A 15 -2.41 -16.36 -17.59
C LEU A 15 -2.52 -17.12 -16.27
N ILE A 16 -2.11 -18.38 -16.30
CA ILE A 16 -1.98 -19.24 -15.11
C ILE A 16 -0.60 -19.89 -15.14
N PHE A 17 0.13 -19.81 -14.03
CA PHE A 17 1.38 -20.51 -13.85
C PHE A 17 1.26 -21.50 -12.70
N GLN A 18 1.62 -22.75 -12.93
CA GLN A 18 1.71 -23.79 -11.91
C GLN A 18 3.04 -24.51 -12.04
N ASN A 19 3.77 -24.66 -10.93
CA ASN A 19 5.10 -25.28 -10.88
C ASN A 19 6.12 -24.62 -11.84
N GLY A 20 5.99 -23.32 -12.10
CA GLY A 20 6.87 -22.56 -13.00
C GLY A 20 6.50 -22.66 -14.49
N GLU A 21 5.48 -23.43 -14.84
CA GLU A 21 5.01 -23.59 -16.22
C GLU A 21 3.70 -22.83 -16.47
N ASN A 22 3.55 -22.28 -17.67
CA ASN A 22 2.28 -21.71 -18.12
C ASN A 22 1.32 -22.83 -18.49
N VAL A 23 0.11 -22.80 -17.91
CA VAL A 23 -0.92 -23.82 -18.10
C VAL A 23 -2.26 -23.20 -18.48
N ASP A 24 -3.09 -23.93 -19.23
CA ASP A 24 -4.42 -23.44 -19.63
C ASP A 24 -5.47 -23.58 -18.52
N CYS A 25 -5.25 -24.48 -17.56
CA CYS A 25 -6.16 -24.71 -16.45
C CYS A 25 -5.45 -25.26 -15.21
N VAL A 26 -6.07 -25.05 -14.03
CA VAL A 26 -5.65 -25.57 -12.75
C VAL A 26 -6.87 -25.97 -11.92
N ALA A 27 -6.82 -27.18 -11.31
CA ALA A 27 -7.93 -27.74 -10.53
C ALA A 27 -7.59 -27.92 -9.04
N SER A 28 -6.32 -27.82 -8.66
CA SER A 28 -5.90 -27.99 -7.28
C SER A 28 -4.50 -27.42 -7.05
N GLY A 29 -4.18 -27.13 -5.77
CA GLY A 29 -2.86 -26.68 -5.34
C GLY A 29 -2.58 -25.20 -5.59
N ASP A 30 -1.30 -24.86 -5.44
CA ASP A 30 -0.83 -23.48 -5.57
C ASP A 30 -0.57 -23.12 -7.04
N CYS A 31 -0.88 -21.86 -7.37
CA CYS A 31 -0.64 -21.31 -8.69
C CYS A 31 -0.49 -19.80 -8.62
N VAL A 32 -0.03 -19.18 -9.71
CA VAL A 32 -0.03 -17.75 -9.90
C VAL A 32 -0.99 -17.39 -11.03
N ILE A 33 -1.91 -16.48 -10.79
CA ILE A 33 -2.90 -16.03 -11.77
C ILE A 33 -2.66 -14.57 -12.12
N ILE A 34 -2.68 -14.26 -13.42
CA ILE A 34 -2.67 -12.90 -13.94
C ILE A 34 -4.03 -12.59 -14.53
N LEU A 35 -4.60 -11.46 -14.14
CA LEU A 35 -5.93 -10.98 -14.52
C LEU A 35 -5.82 -9.82 -15.53
N ASP A 36 -6.87 -9.59 -16.32
CA ASP A 36 -6.97 -8.43 -17.23
C ASP A 36 -7.01 -7.10 -16.45
N LYS A 37 -7.68 -7.10 -15.31
CA LYS A 37 -7.83 -5.99 -14.37
C LYS A 37 -7.96 -6.53 -12.95
N THR A 38 -7.54 -5.74 -11.95
CA THR A 38 -7.53 -6.22 -10.57
C THR A 38 -7.79 -5.11 -9.55
N PRO A 39 -8.57 -5.40 -8.47
CA PRO A 39 -8.66 -4.52 -7.31
C PRO A 39 -7.52 -4.76 -6.31
N PHE A 40 -6.71 -5.83 -6.48
CA PHE A 40 -5.62 -6.20 -5.58
C PHE A 40 -4.42 -5.28 -5.78
N TYR A 41 -3.97 -4.61 -4.72
CA TYR A 41 -2.71 -3.89 -4.70
C TYR A 41 -1.55 -4.89 -4.74
N GLY A 42 -0.65 -4.73 -5.69
CA GLY A 42 0.58 -5.50 -5.76
C GLY A 42 1.67 -4.85 -4.91
N GLU A 43 2.40 -5.65 -4.15
CA GLU A 43 3.47 -5.19 -3.26
C GLU A 43 4.39 -4.19 -3.96
N SER A 44 4.51 -3.00 -3.39
CA SER A 44 5.31 -1.91 -3.94
C SER A 44 5.51 -0.80 -2.91
N GLY A 45 6.63 -0.07 -2.97
CA GLY A 45 6.88 1.11 -2.14
C GLY A 45 6.84 0.84 -0.62
N GLY A 46 7.13 -0.40 -0.21
CA GLY A 46 7.08 -0.83 1.20
C GLY A 46 5.71 -1.26 1.70
N GLN A 47 4.62 -1.06 0.94
CA GLN A 47 3.31 -1.62 1.25
C GLN A 47 3.21 -3.04 0.75
N VAL A 48 2.80 -3.98 1.61
CA VAL A 48 2.55 -5.39 1.25
C VAL A 48 1.40 -5.53 0.25
N GLY A 49 1.41 -6.60 -0.53
CA GLY A 49 0.35 -6.94 -1.46
C GLY A 49 -0.96 -7.31 -0.75
N ASP A 50 -2.07 -7.17 -1.45
CA ASP A 50 -3.37 -7.59 -0.93
C ASP A 50 -3.58 -9.09 -0.97
N SER A 51 -4.43 -9.56 -0.09
CA SER A 51 -5.03 -10.89 -0.10
C SER A 51 -6.54 -10.81 -0.32
N GLY A 52 -7.16 -11.97 -0.58
CA GLY A 52 -8.60 -12.06 -0.80
C GLY A 52 -9.00 -13.32 -1.56
N LYS A 53 -9.96 -13.18 -2.48
CA LYS A 53 -10.52 -14.33 -3.22
C LYS A 53 -10.83 -13.99 -4.67
N LEU A 54 -10.74 -15.02 -5.54
CA LEU A 54 -11.35 -15.02 -6.88
C LEU A 54 -12.47 -16.05 -6.85
N ILE A 55 -13.69 -15.63 -7.13
CA ILE A 55 -14.88 -16.46 -6.98
C ILE A 55 -15.78 -16.47 -8.20
N SER A 56 -16.46 -17.60 -8.40
CA SER A 56 -17.60 -17.75 -9.30
C SER A 56 -18.61 -18.73 -8.69
N LYS A 57 -19.68 -19.05 -9.40
CA LYS A 57 -20.67 -20.02 -8.92
C LYS A 57 -20.05 -21.37 -8.51
N ASN A 58 -19.01 -21.81 -9.24
CA ASN A 58 -18.43 -23.14 -9.09
C ASN A 58 -16.97 -23.13 -8.61
N ASN A 59 -16.35 -21.96 -8.47
CA ASN A 59 -14.93 -21.82 -8.15
C ASN A 59 -14.74 -20.92 -6.93
N GLU A 60 -13.81 -21.34 -6.09
CA GLU A 60 -13.27 -20.51 -5.01
C GLU A 60 -11.74 -20.66 -5.02
N VAL A 61 -11.06 -19.54 -5.18
CA VAL A 61 -9.60 -19.44 -5.20
C VAL A 61 -9.19 -18.45 -4.14
N ARG A 62 -8.37 -18.87 -3.20
CA ARG A 62 -7.78 -17.99 -2.19
C ARG A 62 -6.57 -17.27 -2.80
N VAL A 63 -6.54 -15.96 -2.69
CA VAL A 63 -5.37 -15.13 -2.98
C VAL A 63 -4.68 -14.82 -1.66
N SER A 64 -3.48 -15.36 -1.46
CA SER A 64 -2.71 -15.16 -0.23
C SER A 64 -1.84 -13.91 -0.27
N ASP A 65 -1.42 -13.49 -1.46
CA ASP A 65 -0.57 -12.33 -1.71
C ASP A 65 -0.72 -11.84 -3.15
N THR A 66 -0.33 -10.59 -3.39
CA THR A 66 -0.27 -10.00 -4.71
C THR A 66 1.06 -9.29 -4.91
N GLN A 67 1.84 -9.73 -5.91
CA GLN A 67 3.14 -9.18 -6.23
C GLN A 67 3.07 -8.32 -7.50
N LYS A 68 3.83 -7.24 -7.57
CA LYS A 68 3.94 -6.39 -8.75
C LYS A 68 5.27 -6.60 -9.43
N VAL A 69 5.24 -7.01 -10.70
CA VAL A 69 6.43 -7.19 -11.54
C VAL A 69 6.24 -6.39 -12.83
N GLY A 70 6.92 -5.26 -12.94
CA GLY A 70 6.70 -4.30 -14.01
C GLY A 70 5.24 -3.81 -14.00
N ASN A 71 4.51 -4.08 -15.09
CA ASN A 71 3.09 -3.71 -15.23
C ASN A 71 2.13 -4.85 -14.86
N PHE A 72 2.64 -6.01 -14.45
CA PHE A 72 1.83 -7.17 -14.13
C PHE A 72 1.57 -7.28 -12.63
N TYR A 73 0.36 -7.73 -12.30
CA TYR A 73 -0.07 -8.08 -10.95
C TYR A 73 -0.18 -9.61 -10.88
N LEU A 74 0.69 -10.23 -10.09
CA LEU A 74 0.78 -11.68 -9.92
C LEU A 74 0.04 -12.06 -8.64
N HIS A 75 -1.12 -12.70 -8.78
CA HIS A 75 -1.92 -13.17 -7.65
C HIS A 75 -1.41 -14.55 -7.25
N VAL A 76 -0.82 -14.66 -6.06
CA VAL A 76 -0.38 -15.92 -5.46
C VAL A 76 -1.61 -16.63 -4.90
N CYS A 77 -1.98 -17.73 -5.52
CA CYS A 77 -3.28 -18.37 -5.35
C CYS A 77 -3.19 -19.80 -4.86
N HIS A 78 -4.23 -20.24 -4.17
CA HIS A 78 -4.53 -21.64 -3.88
C HIS A 78 -5.95 -21.96 -4.33
N ILE A 79 -6.12 -23.08 -5.06
CA ILE A 79 -7.44 -23.53 -5.52
C ILE A 79 -8.14 -24.24 -4.37
N GLU A 80 -9.16 -23.61 -3.79
CA GLU A 80 -9.97 -24.17 -2.70
C GLU A 80 -11.11 -25.06 -3.27
N LYS A 81 -11.67 -24.66 -4.43
CA LYS A 81 -12.79 -25.36 -5.05
C LYS A 81 -12.86 -25.10 -6.55
N GLY A 82 -13.15 -26.18 -7.31
CA GLY A 82 -13.41 -26.10 -8.73
C GLY A 82 -12.13 -26.09 -9.57
N GLU A 83 -12.26 -25.72 -10.83
CA GLU A 83 -11.18 -25.64 -11.80
C GLU A 83 -11.17 -24.24 -12.43
N VAL A 84 -10.03 -23.60 -12.50
CA VAL A 84 -9.85 -22.28 -13.12
C VAL A 84 -9.16 -22.43 -14.47
N ARG A 85 -9.68 -21.73 -15.48
CA ARG A 85 -9.17 -21.75 -16.86
C ARG A 85 -8.81 -20.37 -17.36
N VAL A 86 -7.89 -20.30 -18.30
CA VAL A 86 -7.62 -19.08 -19.07
C VAL A 86 -8.90 -18.62 -19.80
N ASN A 87 -9.12 -17.32 -19.85
CA ASN A 87 -10.31 -16.63 -20.36
C ASN A 87 -11.59 -16.83 -19.51
N GLN A 88 -11.50 -17.47 -18.36
CA GLN A 88 -12.61 -17.58 -17.42
C GLN A 88 -12.86 -16.24 -16.71
N LYS A 89 -14.13 -15.88 -16.57
CA LYS A 89 -14.57 -14.74 -15.76
C LYS A 89 -14.75 -15.16 -14.32
N LEU A 90 -14.19 -14.35 -13.41
CA LEU A 90 -14.28 -14.50 -11.96
C LEU A 90 -14.61 -13.13 -11.35
N ASN A 91 -15.15 -13.10 -10.14
CA ASN A 91 -15.21 -11.91 -9.33
C ASN A 91 -14.00 -11.88 -8.40
N ALA A 92 -13.19 -10.84 -8.50
CA ALA A 92 -12.03 -10.61 -7.68
C ALA A 92 -12.44 -9.74 -6.48
N GLU A 93 -12.22 -10.24 -5.26
CA GLU A 93 -12.61 -9.58 -4.01
C GLU A 93 -11.42 -9.52 -3.05
N ILE A 94 -11.02 -8.31 -2.64
CA ILE A 94 -9.95 -8.15 -1.64
C ILE A 94 -10.48 -8.42 -0.22
N ASP A 95 -9.58 -8.81 0.68
CA ASP A 95 -9.85 -8.77 2.12
C ASP A 95 -9.87 -7.30 2.57
N ILE A 96 -11.08 -6.76 2.68
CA ILE A 96 -11.29 -5.35 3.03
C ILE A 96 -10.82 -5.01 4.45
N ASN A 97 -10.89 -5.94 5.38
CA ASN A 97 -10.44 -5.71 6.75
C ASN A 97 -8.92 -5.57 6.79
N ARG A 98 -8.21 -6.46 6.09
CA ARG A 98 -6.77 -6.39 5.93
C ARG A 98 -6.35 -5.11 5.19
N ARG A 99 -7.00 -4.77 4.06
CA ARG A 99 -6.76 -3.53 3.31
C ARG A 99 -6.95 -2.29 4.19
N ASN A 100 -8.00 -2.20 4.99
CA ASN A 100 -8.26 -1.06 5.86
C ASN A 100 -7.16 -0.90 6.93
N ALA A 101 -6.66 -1.99 7.50
CA ALA A 101 -5.55 -1.94 8.44
C ALA A 101 -4.25 -1.45 7.75
N ILE A 102 -3.96 -1.95 6.56
CA ILE A 102 -2.80 -1.53 5.75
C ILE A 102 -2.90 -0.04 5.39
N THR A 103 -4.05 0.45 4.92
CA THR A 103 -4.23 1.87 4.55
C THR A 103 -4.07 2.79 5.76
N SER A 104 -4.55 2.38 6.92
CA SER A 104 -4.36 3.12 8.18
C SER A 104 -2.88 3.22 8.54
N ASN A 105 -2.15 2.11 8.51
CA ASN A 105 -0.72 2.08 8.78
C ASN A 105 0.09 2.87 7.74
N HIS A 106 -0.29 2.80 6.45
CA HIS A 106 0.39 3.56 5.41
C HIS A 106 0.19 5.06 5.58
N SER A 107 -1.03 5.49 5.85
CA SER A 107 -1.32 6.91 6.11
C SER A 107 -0.64 7.41 7.38
N ALA A 108 -0.61 6.60 8.44
CA ALA A 108 0.14 6.91 9.66
C ALA A 108 1.66 7.06 9.40
N THR A 109 2.22 6.28 8.46
CA THR A 109 3.63 6.40 8.06
C THR A 109 3.94 7.79 7.51
N HIS A 110 3.09 8.35 6.65
CA HIS A 110 3.24 9.69 6.10
C HIS A 110 3.13 10.78 7.17
N LEU A 111 2.13 10.67 8.07
CA LEU A 111 2.01 11.61 9.19
C LEU A 111 3.22 11.54 10.11
N MET A 112 3.72 10.34 10.43
CA MET A 112 4.91 10.14 11.23
C MET A 112 6.16 10.71 10.53
N HIS A 113 6.33 10.54 9.22
CA HIS A 113 7.46 11.11 8.47
C HIS A 113 7.48 12.64 8.60
N SER A 114 6.34 13.29 8.44
CA SER A 114 6.23 14.74 8.64
C SER A 114 6.56 15.15 10.08
N ALA A 115 6.03 14.44 11.09
CA ALA A 115 6.32 14.70 12.49
C ALA A 115 7.81 14.49 12.84
N LEU A 116 8.45 13.46 12.28
CA LEU A 116 9.91 13.26 12.43
C LEU A 116 10.70 14.45 11.86
N ARG A 117 10.34 14.95 10.69
CA ARG A 117 11.00 16.12 10.08
C ARG A 117 10.77 17.38 10.89
N ASN A 118 9.58 17.61 11.41
CA ASN A 118 9.24 18.77 12.23
C ASN A 118 10.01 18.78 13.56
N ASN A 119 10.17 17.63 14.20
CA ASN A 119 10.77 17.52 15.54
C ASN A 119 12.29 17.29 15.52
N LEU A 120 12.80 16.53 14.54
CA LEU A 120 14.22 16.17 14.45
C LEU A 120 14.99 16.98 13.40
N GLY A 121 14.27 17.58 12.44
CA GLY A 121 14.84 18.44 11.42
C GLY A 121 14.68 17.90 9.99
N MET A 122 14.81 18.82 9.03
CA MET A 122 14.58 18.58 7.59
C MET A 122 15.57 17.61 6.93
N HIS A 123 16.64 17.21 7.64
CA HIS A 123 17.60 16.20 7.18
C HIS A 123 17.07 14.77 7.29
N VAL A 124 15.96 14.56 8.02
CA VAL A 124 15.30 13.26 8.10
C VAL A 124 14.80 12.86 6.71
N GLN A 125 15.28 11.72 6.23
CA GLN A 125 14.92 11.13 4.95
C GLN A 125 14.62 9.65 5.12
N GLN A 126 13.58 9.17 4.48
CA GLN A 126 13.28 7.74 4.42
C GLN A 126 14.43 6.96 3.79
N LYS A 127 14.81 5.84 4.39
CA LYS A 127 15.79 4.86 3.89
C LYS A 127 15.16 3.50 3.61
N GLY A 128 14.04 3.21 4.26
CA GLY A 128 13.24 2.01 4.05
C GLY A 128 11.88 2.17 4.67
N SER A 129 10.93 1.36 4.23
CA SER A 129 9.58 1.30 4.79
C SER A 129 9.03 -0.12 4.66
N LEU A 130 8.26 -0.54 5.65
CA LEU A 130 7.41 -1.73 5.59
C LEU A 130 6.06 -1.37 6.19
N VAL A 131 5.00 -1.61 5.44
CA VAL A 131 3.62 -1.35 5.87
C VAL A 131 2.81 -2.62 5.66
N SER A 132 2.34 -3.21 6.77
CA SER A 132 1.47 -4.38 6.82
C SER A 132 0.20 -4.08 7.63
N GLU A 133 -0.71 -5.04 7.69
CA GLU A 133 -1.90 -4.94 8.54
C GLU A 133 -1.59 -4.86 10.04
N GLU A 134 -0.47 -5.45 10.48
CA GLU A 134 -0.11 -5.52 11.90
C GLU A 134 0.67 -4.31 12.38
N LYS A 135 1.53 -3.73 11.51
CA LYS A 135 2.47 -2.66 11.87
C LYS A 135 3.01 -1.92 10.67
N LEU A 136 3.60 -0.76 10.97
CA LEU A 136 4.52 -0.08 10.08
C LEU A 136 5.95 -0.11 10.65
N ARG A 137 6.95 -0.12 9.77
CA ARG A 137 8.35 0.15 10.08
C ARG A 137 8.83 1.27 9.16
N PHE A 138 9.56 2.21 9.72
CA PHE A 138 10.10 3.34 8.97
C PHE A 138 11.56 3.53 9.33
N ASP A 139 12.43 3.25 8.37
CA ASP A 139 13.88 3.41 8.51
C ASP A 139 14.24 4.80 7.96
N PHE A 140 14.97 5.59 8.75
CA PHE A 140 15.28 6.96 8.37
C PHE A 140 16.69 7.41 8.78
N SER A 141 17.20 8.43 8.12
CA SER A 141 18.49 9.01 8.45
C SER A 141 18.37 10.00 9.61
N HIS A 142 19.11 9.73 10.70
CA HIS A 142 19.29 10.65 11.82
C HIS A 142 20.62 10.35 12.49
N LYS A 143 21.35 11.41 12.92
CA LYS A 143 22.72 11.26 13.42
C LYS A 143 22.80 10.96 14.92
N GLN A 144 21.71 11.11 15.64
CA GLN A 144 21.64 10.96 17.09
C GLN A 144 20.51 10.01 17.46
N LYS A 145 20.61 9.40 18.63
CA LYS A 145 19.50 8.60 19.17
C LYS A 145 18.30 9.50 19.44
N VAL A 146 17.14 9.07 19.01
CA VAL A 146 15.88 9.79 19.32
C VAL A 146 15.57 9.62 20.80
N THR A 147 15.40 10.73 21.48
CA THR A 147 15.11 10.73 22.93
C THR A 147 13.66 10.36 23.21
N THR A 148 13.39 9.87 24.41
CA THR A 148 12.01 9.56 24.85
C THR A 148 11.09 10.80 24.76
N GLU A 149 11.62 11.99 25.02
CA GLU A 149 10.85 13.24 24.92
C GLU A 149 10.45 13.54 23.46
N GLU A 150 11.39 13.36 22.53
CA GLU A 150 11.11 13.52 21.08
C GLU A 150 10.10 12.49 20.58
N ILE A 151 10.23 11.22 20.99
CA ILE A 151 9.25 10.17 20.67
C ILE A 151 7.84 10.59 21.14
N LEU A 152 7.71 11.07 22.38
CA LEU A 152 6.42 11.52 22.91
C LEU A 152 5.87 12.76 22.21
N LYS A 153 6.73 13.67 21.71
CA LYS A 153 6.32 14.82 20.90
C LYS A 153 5.79 14.36 19.54
N ILE A 154 6.53 13.47 18.86
CA ILE A 154 6.14 12.90 17.58
C ILE A 154 4.80 12.16 17.69
N GLU A 155 4.62 11.30 18.69
CA GLU A 155 3.35 10.60 18.93
C GLU A 155 2.18 11.57 19.13
N ARG A 156 2.38 12.62 19.92
CA ARG A 156 1.35 13.64 20.17
C ARG A 156 0.99 14.40 18.92
N GLU A 157 1.97 14.78 18.10
CA GLU A 157 1.75 15.50 16.86
C GLU A 157 0.99 14.64 15.84
N VAL A 158 1.40 13.38 15.64
CA VAL A 158 0.69 12.45 14.76
C VAL A 158 -0.76 12.24 15.22
N ASN A 159 -0.98 12.01 16.52
CA ASN A 159 -2.33 11.83 17.04
C ASN A 159 -3.19 13.11 16.97
N TYR A 160 -2.57 14.29 17.05
CA TYR A 160 -3.27 15.56 16.82
C TYR A 160 -3.79 15.64 15.37
N GLU A 161 -2.96 15.30 14.37
CA GLU A 161 -3.37 15.30 12.98
C GLU A 161 -4.44 14.22 12.67
N ILE A 162 -4.33 13.04 13.29
CA ILE A 162 -5.36 12.00 13.23
C ILE A 162 -6.71 12.54 13.72
N ASN A 163 -6.70 13.18 14.90
CA ASN A 163 -7.92 13.72 15.53
C ASN A 163 -8.46 14.97 14.84
N SER A 164 -7.68 15.62 13.98
CA SER A 164 -8.15 16.77 13.19
C SER A 164 -9.21 16.40 12.16
N ALA A 165 -9.37 15.10 11.87
CA ALA A 165 -10.38 14.51 10.99
C ALA A 165 -10.44 15.18 9.59
N LYS A 166 -9.28 15.42 9.01
CA LYS A 166 -9.15 16.06 7.68
C LYS A 166 -9.11 15.03 6.57
N ASP A 167 -9.63 15.42 5.41
CA ASP A 167 -9.66 14.56 4.24
C ASP A 167 -8.27 14.37 3.61
N THR A 168 -8.06 13.20 3.04
CA THR A 168 -6.90 12.89 2.20
C THR A 168 -7.21 13.28 0.76
N GLN A 169 -6.29 13.99 0.13
CA GLN A 169 -6.39 14.40 -1.26
C GLN A 169 -5.34 13.69 -2.11
N VAL A 170 -5.72 13.32 -3.32
CA VAL A 170 -4.84 12.73 -4.31
C VAL A 170 -4.88 13.56 -5.58
N ILE A 171 -3.69 13.95 -6.07
CA ILE A 171 -3.52 14.74 -7.28
C ILE A 171 -2.64 13.96 -8.25
N GLU A 172 -3.19 13.59 -9.41
CA GLU A 172 -2.38 13.04 -10.50
C GLU A 172 -1.84 14.16 -11.36
N THR A 173 -0.52 14.24 -11.51
CA THR A 173 0.15 15.33 -12.20
C THR A 173 1.49 14.88 -12.79
N THR A 174 2.26 15.79 -13.39
CA THR A 174 3.64 15.53 -13.81
C THR A 174 4.60 15.64 -12.63
N TYR A 175 5.80 15.05 -12.79
CA TYR A 175 6.83 15.18 -11.76
C TYR A 175 7.21 16.64 -11.50
N GLU A 176 7.32 17.47 -12.55
CA GLU A 176 7.65 18.90 -12.43
C GLU A 176 6.58 19.66 -11.63
N GLU A 177 5.30 19.43 -11.90
CA GLU A 177 4.22 20.06 -11.15
C GLU A 177 4.16 19.59 -9.70
N SER A 178 4.47 18.32 -9.44
CA SER A 178 4.55 17.80 -8.09
C SER A 178 5.60 18.50 -7.23
N GLN A 179 6.73 18.89 -7.83
CA GLN A 179 7.77 19.67 -7.15
C GLN A 179 7.28 21.08 -6.78
N LYS A 180 6.48 21.72 -7.65
CA LYS A 180 5.86 23.03 -7.33
C LYS A 180 4.84 22.94 -6.20
N LEU A 181 4.19 21.78 -6.04
CA LEU A 181 3.33 21.49 -4.89
C LEU A 181 4.09 21.20 -3.60
N GLY A 182 5.43 21.16 -3.64
CA GLY A 182 6.27 20.83 -2.49
C GLY A 182 6.28 19.35 -2.12
N ALA A 183 5.87 18.47 -3.03
CA ALA A 183 5.80 17.05 -2.77
C ALA A 183 7.20 16.44 -2.54
N LEU A 184 7.36 15.71 -1.44
CA LEU A 184 8.56 14.95 -1.17
C LEU A 184 8.60 13.72 -2.08
N ALA A 185 9.75 13.53 -2.75
CA ALA A 185 10.05 12.35 -3.55
C ALA A 185 11.03 11.45 -2.77
N PHE A 186 10.84 10.14 -2.84
CA PHE A 186 11.72 9.21 -2.16
C PHE A 186 12.97 8.94 -2.99
N PHE A 187 14.11 8.85 -2.29
CA PHE A 187 15.40 8.64 -2.94
C PHE A 187 15.48 7.23 -3.54
N GLY A 188 15.88 7.16 -4.81
CA GLY A 188 16.09 5.89 -5.52
C GLY A 188 14.86 5.35 -6.26
N GLU A 189 13.69 5.96 -6.12
CA GLU A 189 12.53 5.61 -6.95
C GLU A 189 12.60 6.28 -8.32
N LYS A 190 12.21 5.50 -9.35
CA LYS A 190 12.08 6.02 -10.72
C LYS A 190 10.62 6.39 -10.96
N TYR A 191 10.38 7.69 -11.10
CA TYR A 191 9.05 8.21 -11.40
C TYR A 191 8.83 8.29 -12.92
N GLY A 192 7.66 7.87 -13.37
CA GLY A 192 7.23 8.05 -14.77
C GLY A 192 6.80 9.50 -15.05
N GLU A 193 6.29 9.74 -16.25
CA GLU A 193 5.77 11.06 -16.65
C GLU A 193 4.62 11.54 -15.75
N LYS A 194 3.78 10.61 -15.30
CA LYS A 194 2.68 10.85 -14.36
C LYS A 194 3.03 10.34 -12.98
N VAL A 195 2.82 11.17 -11.98
CA VAL A 195 3.02 10.86 -10.56
C VAL A 195 1.75 11.14 -9.77
N ARG A 196 1.62 10.45 -8.65
CA ARG A 196 0.52 10.59 -7.72
C ARG A 196 1.00 11.32 -6.47
N VAL A 197 0.54 12.56 -6.27
CA VAL A 197 0.80 13.36 -5.07
C VAL A 197 -0.30 13.06 -4.06
N LEU A 198 0.12 12.62 -2.90
CA LEU A 198 -0.74 12.38 -1.74
C LEU A 198 -0.60 13.56 -0.78
N LYS A 199 -1.72 14.15 -0.39
CA LYS A 199 -1.83 15.15 0.66
C LYS A 199 -2.68 14.60 1.80
N ILE A 200 -2.15 14.59 3.02
CA ILE A 200 -2.88 14.17 4.22
C ILE A 200 -2.88 15.33 5.21
N CYS A 201 -4.01 15.65 5.78
CA CYS A 201 -4.22 16.77 6.68
C CYS A 201 -3.80 18.11 6.03
N ASP A 202 -4.43 18.44 4.91
CA ASP A 202 -4.10 19.58 4.06
C ASP A 202 -2.64 19.48 3.55
N ASP A 203 -1.78 20.42 3.90
CA ASP A 203 -0.38 20.45 3.52
C ASP A 203 0.57 19.93 4.63
N TYR A 204 0.04 19.26 5.67
CA TYR A 204 0.87 18.70 6.73
C TYR A 204 1.80 17.59 6.22
N SER A 205 1.28 16.70 5.36
CA SER A 205 2.09 15.72 4.63
C SER A 205 1.77 15.80 3.14
N VAL A 206 2.79 16.08 2.31
CA VAL A 206 2.68 16.17 0.85
C VAL A 206 3.80 15.33 0.24
N GLU A 207 3.46 14.15 -0.29
CA GLU A 207 4.45 13.18 -0.74
C GLU A 207 4.03 12.48 -2.03
N LEU A 208 5.01 12.02 -2.83
CA LEU A 208 4.74 11.12 -3.95
C LEU A 208 4.49 9.72 -3.42
N CYS A 209 3.28 9.20 -3.60
CA CYS A 209 2.93 7.87 -3.13
C CYS A 209 1.91 7.16 -4.02
N GLY A 210 2.25 5.93 -4.47
CA GLY A 210 1.38 5.04 -5.24
C GLY A 210 0.60 4.03 -4.38
N GLY A 211 0.71 4.10 -3.05
CA GLY A 211 0.03 3.19 -2.13
C GLY A 211 -1.45 3.48 -1.93
N THR A 212 -2.07 2.70 -1.05
CA THR A 212 -3.47 2.88 -0.65
C THR A 212 -3.56 3.60 0.69
N HIS A 213 -4.49 4.55 0.82
CA HIS A 213 -4.58 5.43 1.99
C HIS A 213 -6.03 5.59 2.47
N VAL A 214 -6.17 6.01 3.73
CA VAL A 214 -7.47 6.40 4.30
C VAL A 214 -8.03 7.62 3.56
N LYS A 215 -9.34 7.75 3.53
CA LYS A 215 -10.01 8.93 2.93
C LYS A 215 -10.04 10.11 3.88
N ASN A 216 -10.04 9.82 5.19
CA ASN A 216 -10.02 10.83 6.25
C ASN A 216 -9.06 10.38 7.36
N SER A 217 -8.29 11.32 7.92
CA SER A 217 -7.26 11.01 8.92
C SER A 217 -7.82 10.31 10.17
N SER A 218 -9.06 10.58 10.55
CA SER A 218 -9.72 9.93 11.71
C SER A 218 -9.89 8.41 11.57
N GLU A 219 -9.85 7.88 10.34
CA GLU A 219 -9.92 6.43 10.10
C GLU A 219 -8.70 5.66 10.64
N ILE A 220 -7.57 6.35 10.85
CA ILE A 220 -6.36 5.78 11.48
C ILE A 220 -6.61 5.46 12.96
N LYS A 221 -7.50 6.19 13.64
CA LYS A 221 -7.89 6.09 15.03
C LYS A 221 -6.83 6.55 16.03
N SER A 222 -5.67 5.87 16.09
CA SER A 222 -4.58 6.23 17.02
C SER A 222 -3.24 5.71 16.49
N PHE A 223 -2.17 6.35 16.96
CA PHE A 223 -0.81 6.01 16.61
C PHE A 223 0.06 5.86 17.85
N LYS A 224 0.95 4.86 17.86
CA LYS A 224 1.92 4.61 18.93
C LYS A 224 3.23 4.10 18.37
N ILE A 225 4.37 4.65 18.83
CA ILE A 225 5.70 4.13 18.53
C ILE A 225 6.03 3.04 19.55
N MET A 226 6.14 1.80 19.06
CA MET A 226 6.39 0.64 19.93
C MET A 226 7.88 0.49 20.28
N SER A 227 8.75 0.84 19.35
CA SER A 227 10.21 0.79 19.55
C SER A 227 10.92 1.72 18.58
N GLU A 228 12.08 2.19 18.99
CA GLU A 228 13.07 2.90 18.17
C GLU A 228 14.45 2.27 18.44
N THR A 229 15.21 2.04 17.38
CA THR A 229 16.57 1.50 17.46
C THR A 229 17.48 2.19 16.46
N SER A 230 18.65 2.64 16.94
CA SER A 230 19.71 3.13 16.06
C SER A 230 20.52 1.94 15.52
N ILE A 231 20.89 2.01 14.24
CA ILE A 231 21.73 1.01 13.55
C ILE A 231 23.11 1.62 13.32
#